data_1ebc0585fd03e66c6692825a16686b4e
#
_entry.id   1ebc0585fd03e66c6692825a16686b4e
#
_cell.length_a   1.000
_cell.length_b   1.000
_cell.length_c   1.000
_cell.angle_alpha   90.00
_cell.angle_beta   90.00
_cell.angle_gamma   90.00
#
_symmetry.space_group_name_H-M   'P 1'
#
loop_
_entity.id
_entity.type
_entity.pdbx_description
1 polymer ?
#
loop_
_entity_poly.entity_id
_entity_poly.type
_entity_poly.pdbx_seq_one_letter_code
_entity_poly.pdbx_strand_id
1 'polypeptide(L)'
;MSFLRSLGLLLLVAVGARGVFSGTLQLGDLGAFLLLASFLYQPAGKLHELNRLIQDGRAAGERVFEILDSLGEPKGGETFARRAEGQIEFRHVSFSYSGELPALADISFEVRPGETIALVGTTGAGKSTLINLLTRFYEFDRGEILIDKISIRHFNIRTLRQQIGMVTQESFLFNGTIRENLHIGKPGATDAELLEAATAANARSFIDRLPQGLDSVVGERGVKLSVGEKQRLSIARALLKDPPILILDEATASVDTATERLIQEALERLMLERTSIVIAHRLSTIVRADQIFVLDRGRITERGTHEQLLALGRQYARLCEQSSLEKPETEPTFG
;
A
#
# COMPACT_ATOMS: atom_id res chain seq x y z
N MET A 1 -1.90 -19.09 40.76
CA MET A 1 -0.95 -19.94 41.52
C MET A 1 -0.41 -19.29 42.80
N SER A 2 0.04 -18.03 42.79
CA SER A 2 0.55 -17.35 43.99
C SER A 2 -0.47 -17.32 45.16
N PHE A 3 -1.74 -17.02 44.89
CA PHE A 3 -2.80 -17.00 45.90
C PHE A 3 -3.02 -18.36 46.55
N LEU A 4 -3.11 -19.46 45.79
CA LEU A 4 -3.27 -20.82 46.31
C LEU A 4 -2.07 -21.25 47.17
N ARG A 5 -0.86 -20.90 46.77
CA ARG A 5 0.35 -21.15 47.55
C ARG A 5 0.34 -20.38 48.87
N SER A 6 -0.01 -19.09 48.84
CA SER A 6 -0.09 -18.27 50.04
C SER A 6 -1.18 -18.76 51.00
N LEU A 7 -2.35 -19.13 50.48
CA LEU A 7 -3.45 -19.70 51.25
C LEU A 7 -3.05 -21.03 51.88
N GLY A 8 -2.42 -21.92 51.12
CA GLY A 8 -1.94 -23.21 51.59
C GLY A 8 -0.89 -23.09 52.71
N LEU A 9 0.09 -22.20 52.58
CA LEU A 9 1.08 -21.90 53.60
C LEU A 9 0.43 -21.32 54.87
N LEU A 10 -0.54 -20.41 54.70
CA LEU A 10 -1.26 -19.81 55.84
C LEU A 10 -2.07 -20.85 56.60
N LEU A 11 -2.75 -21.74 55.92
CA LEU A 11 -3.47 -22.87 56.56
C LEU A 11 -2.50 -23.84 57.27
N LEU A 12 -1.37 -24.15 56.66
CA LEU A 12 -0.36 -25.01 57.24
C LEU A 12 0.21 -24.41 58.53
N VAL A 13 0.51 -23.10 58.54
CA VAL A 13 0.97 -22.38 59.73
C VAL A 13 -0.12 -22.37 60.81
N ALA A 14 -1.36 -22.08 60.45
CA ALA A 14 -2.48 -22.02 61.43
C ALA A 14 -2.76 -23.38 62.09
N VAL A 15 -2.84 -24.46 61.29
CA VAL A 15 -3.09 -25.80 61.77
C VAL A 15 -1.88 -26.34 62.57
N GLY A 16 -0.66 -26.13 62.07
CA GLY A 16 0.58 -26.56 62.72
C GLY A 16 0.83 -25.81 64.02
N ALA A 17 0.58 -24.50 64.08
CA ALA A 17 0.67 -23.74 65.34
C ALA A 17 -0.30 -24.26 66.38
N ARG A 18 -1.55 -24.59 66.02
CA ARG A 18 -2.53 -25.20 66.91
C ARG A 18 -2.05 -26.54 67.43
N GLY A 19 -1.42 -27.37 66.59
CA GLY A 19 -0.82 -28.65 67.00
C GLY A 19 0.33 -28.50 68.01
N VAL A 20 1.17 -27.48 67.83
CA VAL A 20 2.27 -27.17 68.74
C VAL A 20 1.71 -26.67 70.10
N PHE A 21 0.69 -25.77 70.07
CA PHE A 21 0.07 -25.31 71.34
C PHE A 21 -0.70 -26.41 72.08
N SER A 22 -1.25 -27.40 71.41
CA SER A 22 -1.91 -28.55 72.02
C SER A 22 -0.93 -29.65 72.44
N GLY A 23 0.36 -29.52 72.25
CA GLY A 23 1.38 -30.51 72.59
C GLY A 23 1.40 -31.75 71.67
N THR A 24 0.65 -31.75 70.56
CA THR A 24 0.59 -32.90 69.64
C THR A 24 1.70 -32.84 68.57
N LEU A 25 2.34 -31.69 68.35
CA LEU A 25 3.45 -31.49 67.44
C LEU A 25 4.59 -30.74 68.12
N GLN A 26 5.82 -31.04 67.77
CA GLN A 26 6.98 -30.26 68.17
C GLN A 26 7.19 -29.05 67.17
N LEU A 27 7.85 -28.00 67.65
CA LEU A 27 8.17 -26.84 66.84
C LEU A 27 9.02 -27.23 65.60
N GLY A 28 9.92 -28.26 65.78
CA GLY A 28 10.71 -28.80 64.68
C GLY A 28 9.87 -29.45 63.56
N ASP A 29 8.77 -30.13 63.96
CA ASP A 29 7.86 -30.74 62.97
C ASP A 29 7.16 -29.70 62.08
N LEU A 30 6.73 -28.60 62.71
CA LEU A 30 6.15 -27.44 61.91
C LEU A 30 7.16 -26.91 60.96
N GLY A 31 8.43 -26.73 61.35
CA GLY A 31 9.51 -26.31 60.47
C GLY A 31 9.73 -27.25 59.28
N ALA A 32 9.75 -28.60 59.60
CA ALA A 32 9.89 -29.65 58.59
C ALA A 32 8.71 -29.60 57.56
N PHE A 33 7.46 -29.45 58.03
CA PHE A 33 6.30 -29.33 57.14
C PHE A 33 6.35 -28.10 56.26
N LEU A 34 6.82 -26.92 56.72
CA LEU A 34 6.99 -25.73 55.95
C LEU A 34 8.04 -25.90 54.83
N LEU A 35 9.17 -26.57 55.15
CA LEU A 35 10.20 -26.92 54.17
C LEU A 35 9.65 -27.87 53.10
N LEU A 36 8.97 -28.94 53.51
CA LEU A 36 8.37 -29.90 52.58
C LEU A 36 7.32 -29.24 51.68
N ALA A 37 6.47 -28.36 52.22
CA ALA A 37 5.51 -27.60 51.44
C ALA A 37 6.20 -26.72 50.38
N SER A 38 7.32 -26.07 50.75
CA SER A 38 8.11 -25.26 49.80
C SER A 38 8.68 -26.12 48.67
N PHE A 39 9.21 -27.32 48.98
CA PHE A 39 9.68 -28.26 47.96
C PHE A 39 8.57 -28.78 47.06
N LEU A 40 7.34 -28.89 47.54
CA LEU A 40 6.19 -29.30 46.72
C LEU A 40 5.69 -28.17 45.81
N TYR A 41 5.62 -26.93 46.31
CA TYR A 41 5.09 -25.78 45.53
C TYR A 41 6.05 -25.29 44.43
N GLN A 42 7.38 -25.44 44.58
CA GLN A 42 8.35 -25.04 43.58
C GLN A 42 8.17 -25.78 42.23
N PRO A 43 8.14 -27.12 42.17
CA PRO A 43 7.90 -27.84 40.91
C PRO A 43 6.53 -27.54 40.30
N ALA A 44 5.49 -27.41 41.12
CA ALA A 44 4.15 -27.07 40.68
C ALA A 44 4.12 -25.67 39.97
N GLY A 45 4.87 -24.72 40.53
CA GLY A 45 5.05 -23.40 39.89
C GLY A 45 5.77 -23.49 38.54
N LYS A 46 6.85 -24.28 38.48
CA LYS A 46 7.60 -24.50 37.22
C LYS A 46 6.77 -25.20 36.15
N LEU A 47 5.92 -26.18 36.53
CA LEU A 47 5.01 -26.82 35.57
C LEU A 47 3.99 -25.84 34.98
N HIS A 48 3.47 -24.94 35.82
CA HIS A 48 2.57 -23.88 35.32
C HIS A 48 3.27 -22.92 34.37
N GLU A 49 4.50 -22.53 34.69
CA GLU A 49 5.32 -21.67 33.81
C GLU A 49 5.65 -22.36 32.49
N LEU A 50 6.01 -23.65 32.54
CA LEU A 50 6.26 -24.45 31.34
C LEU A 50 5.01 -24.55 30.46
N ASN A 51 3.84 -24.81 31.07
CA ASN A 51 2.59 -24.85 30.32
C ASN A 51 2.29 -23.50 29.63
N ARG A 52 2.53 -22.38 30.32
CA ARG A 52 2.39 -21.04 29.72
C ARG A 52 3.35 -20.87 28.55
N LEU A 53 4.62 -21.23 28.69
CA LEU A 53 5.63 -21.16 27.63
C LEU A 53 5.23 -21.97 26.38
N ILE A 54 4.68 -23.19 26.62
CA ILE A 54 4.16 -24.04 25.54
C ILE A 54 2.99 -23.35 24.82
N GLN A 55 2.04 -22.75 25.56
CA GLN A 55 0.90 -22.02 24.93
C GLN A 55 1.36 -20.80 24.17
N ASP A 56 2.30 -20.02 24.72
CA ASP A 56 2.86 -18.85 24.04
C ASP A 56 3.60 -19.27 22.76
N GLY A 57 4.39 -20.35 22.84
CA GLY A 57 5.09 -20.92 21.69
C GLY A 57 4.14 -21.45 20.60
N ARG A 58 3.05 -22.10 21.02
CA ARG A 58 2.02 -22.59 20.10
C ARG A 58 1.33 -21.43 19.40
N ALA A 59 0.90 -20.40 20.12
CA ALA A 59 0.26 -19.22 19.55
C ALA A 59 1.18 -18.47 18.55
N ALA A 60 2.48 -18.38 18.87
CA ALA A 60 3.47 -17.83 17.96
C ALA A 60 3.63 -18.70 16.71
N GLY A 61 3.69 -20.02 16.87
CA GLY A 61 3.76 -20.98 15.77
C GLY A 61 2.53 -20.92 14.86
N GLU A 62 1.33 -20.86 15.42
CA GLU A 62 0.07 -20.74 14.66
C GLU A 62 0.08 -19.51 13.76
N ARG A 63 0.55 -18.34 14.24
CA ARG A 63 0.69 -17.12 13.44
C ARG A 63 1.69 -17.27 12.28
N VAL A 64 2.80 -17.96 12.52
CA VAL A 64 3.80 -18.22 11.47
C VAL A 64 3.23 -19.14 10.41
N PHE A 65 2.55 -20.24 10.81
CA PHE A 65 1.93 -21.16 9.86
C PHE A 65 0.77 -20.51 9.10
N GLU A 66 -0.03 -19.67 9.73
CA GLU A 66 -1.08 -18.89 9.05
C GLU A 66 -0.52 -18.08 7.87
N ILE A 67 0.66 -17.47 8.06
CA ILE A 67 1.35 -16.74 6.97
C ILE A 67 1.93 -17.70 5.93
N LEU A 68 2.56 -18.80 6.34
CA LEU A 68 3.17 -19.76 5.43
C LEU A 68 2.15 -20.54 4.60
N ASP A 69 1.00 -20.84 5.19
CA ASP A 69 -0.11 -21.57 4.56
C ASP A 69 -1.03 -20.65 3.77
N SER A 70 -0.83 -19.31 3.86
CA SER A 70 -1.60 -18.37 3.07
C SER A 70 -1.40 -18.65 1.58
N LEU A 71 -2.51 -18.64 0.83
CA LEU A 71 -2.48 -18.83 -0.62
C LEU A 71 -1.64 -17.70 -1.25
N GLY A 72 -0.51 -18.09 -1.82
CA GLY A 72 0.31 -17.15 -2.60
C GLY A 72 -0.40 -16.71 -3.90
N GLU A 73 0.18 -15.71 -4.56
CA GLU A 73 -0.33 -15.28 -5.87
C GLU A 73 -0.40 -16.47 -6.86
N PRO A 74 -1.42 -16.50 -7.76
CA PRO A 74 -1.54 -17.53 -8.77
C PRO A 74 -0.25 -17.70 -9.57
N LYS A 75 0.24 -18.94 -9.62
CA LYS A 75 1.45 -19.29 -10.38
C LYS A 75 1.04 -19.78 -11.78
N GLY A 76 1.85 -19.42 -12.80
CA GLY A 76 1.58 -19.79 -14.18
C GLY A 76 0.93 -18.67 -14.98
N GLY A 77 0.35 -19.01 -16.12
CA GLY A 77 -0.19 -18.07 -17.10
C GLY A 77 0.79 -17.77 -18.23
N GLU A 78 0.27 -17.17 -19.28
CA GLU A 78 1.02 -16.81 -20.49
C GLU A 78 1.90 -15.58 -20.25
N THR A 79 3.00 -15.49 -20.98
CA THR A 79 3.82 -14.28 -21.02
C THR A 79 3.38 -13.41 -22.18
N PHE A 80 3.45 -12.10 -22.04
CA PHE A 80 3.28 -11.22 -23.19
C PHE A 80 4.41 -11.51 -24.19
N ALA A 81 4.04 -11.86 -25.41
CA ALA A 81 5.02 -12.12 -26.48
C ALA A 81 5.72 -10.84 -26.94
N ARG A 82 5.11 -9.68 -26.73
CA ARG A 82 5.62 -8.35 -27.06
C ARG A 82 5.11 -7.32 -26.05
N ARG A 83 5.64 -6.11 -26.13
CA ARG A 83 5.09 -4.94 -25.41
C ARG A 83 3.61 -4.80 -25.78
N ALA A 84 2.74 -4.60 -24.79
CA ALA A 84 1.33 -4.36 -25.01
C ALA A 84 1.12 -3.03 -25.78
N GLU A 85 0.03 -2.95 -26.56
CA GLU A 85 -0.40 -1.71 -27.21
C GLU A 85 -1.05 -0.78 -26.18
N GLY A 86 -1.64 -1.36 -25.13
CA GLY A 86 -2.19 -0.63 -24.01
C GLY A 86 -3.70 -0.38 -24.11
N GLN A 87 -4.44 -1.10 -24.97
CA GLN A 87 -5.89 -1.09 -24.89
C GLN A 87 -6.35 -1.76 -23.58
N ILE A 88 -7.23 -1.10 -22.83
CA ILE A 88 -7.77 -1.63 -21.58
C ILE A 88 -9.29 -1.69 -21.71
N GLU A 89 -9.88 -2.81 -21.34
CA GLU A 89 -11.33 -2.98 -21.37
C GLU A 89 -11.81 -3.65 -20.08
N PHE A 90 -12.83 -3.07 -19.46
CA PHE A 90 -13.58 -3.64 -18.35
C PHE A 90 -14.97 -4.01 -18.87
N ARG A 91 -15.38 -5.27 -18.67
CA ARG A 91 -16.68 -5.80 -19.10
C ARG A 91 -17.45 -6.32 -17.89
N HIS A 92 -18.48 -5.60 -17.48
CA HIS A 92 -19.40 -5.99 -16.39
C HIS A 92 -18.67 -6.43 -15.11
N VAL A 93 -17.58 -5.74 -14.74
CA VAL A 93 -16.74 -6.11 -13.61
C VAL A 93 -17.41 -5.76 -12.30
N SER A 94 -17.53 -6.76 -11.41
CA SER A 94 -18.00 -6.57 -10.05
C SER A 94 -17.03 -7.23 -9.07
N PHE A 95 -16.85 -6.60 -7.90
CA PHE A 95 -15.93 -7.07 -6.88
C PHE A 95 -16.34 -6.62 -5.48
N SER A 96 -16.12 -7.50 -4.49
CA SER A 96 -16.27 -7.23 -3.06
C SER A 96 -15.09 -7.75 -2.26
N TYR A 97 -14.60 -6.98 -1.28
CA TYR A 97 -13.52 -7.43 -0.38
C TYR A 97 -13.98 -8.48 0.65
N SER A 98 -15.21 -8.36 1.13
CA SER A 98 -15.77 -9.23 2.19
C SER A 98 -16.98 -10.06 1.75
N GLY A 99 -17.41 -9.92 0.51
CA GLY A 99 -18.60 -10.61 -0.02
C GLY A 99 -19.93 -9.96 0.35
N GLU A 100 -20.00 -9.03 1.30
CA GLU A 100 -21.26 -8.44 1.76
C GLU A 100 -21.69 -7.18 0.98
N LEU A 101 -20.74 -6.26 0.76
CA LEU A 101 -20.97 -5.01 0.03
C LEU A 101 -20.06 -4.92 -1.19
N PRO A 102 -20.60 -4.66 -2.39
CA PRO A 102 -19.78 -4.52 -3.58
C PRO A 102 -18.94 -3.24 -3.51
N ALA A 103 -17.63 -3.39 -3.62
CA ALA A 103 -16.70 -2.27 -3.79
C ALA A 103 -16.74 -1.72 -5.22
N LEU A 104 -17.02 -2.60 -6.21
CA LEU A 104 -17.32 -2.24 -7.59
C LEU A 104 -18.54 -3.05 -8.06
N ALA A 105 -19.44 -2.41 -8.79
CA ALA A 105 -20.69 -3.02 -9.26
C ALA A 105 -20.93 -2.67 -10.72
N ASP A 106 -20.79 -3.67 -11.59
CA ASP A 106 -21.11 -3.59 -13.02
C ASP A 106 -20.29 -2.51 -13.76
N ILE A 107 -18.99 -2.48 -13.55
CA ILE A 107 -18.08 -1.53 -14.20
C ILE A 107 -17.82 -1.97 -15.63
N SER A 108 -18.13 -1.11 -16.60
CA SER A 108 -17.87 -1.34 -18.03
C SER A 108 -17.35 -0.08 -18.69
N PHE A 109 -16.16 -0.15 -19.27
CA PHE A 109 -15.56 0.91 -20.08
C PHE A 109 -14.40 0.38 -20.90
N GLU A 110 -14.00 1.16 -21.89
CA GLU A 110 -12.84 0.91 -22.75
C GLU A 110 -11.94 2.14 -22.78
N VAL A 111 -10.62 1.91 -22.77
CA VAL A 111 -9.57 2.92 -22.95
C VAL A 111 -8.74 2.53 -24.15
N ARG A 112 -8.57 3.43 -25.09
CA ARG A 112 -7.77 3.19 -26.29
C ARG A 112 -6.27 3.31 -26.00
N PRO A 113 -5.41 2.69 -26.82
CA PRO A 113 -3.98 2.90 -26.73
C PRO A 113 -3.63 4.38 -26.79
N GLY A 114 -2.80 4.85 -25.85
CA GLY A 114 -2.36 6.23 -25.74
C GLY A 114 -3.38 7.22 -25.15
N GLU A 115 -4.59 6.78 -24.81
CA GLU A 115 -5.63 7.62 -24.20
C GLU A 115 -5.35 7.82 -22.71
N THR A 116 -5.60 9.03 -22.21
CA THR A 116 -5.54 9.36 -20.79
C THR A 116 -6.94 9.46 -20.21
N ILE A 117 -7.24 8.64 -19.21
CA ILE A 117 -8.50 8.72 -18.45
C ILE A 117 -8.27 9.22 -17.03
N ALA A 118 -9.18 10.08 -16.57
CA ALA A 118 -9.21 10.52 -15.17
C ALA A 118 -10.33 9.80 -14.40
N LEU A 119 -9.99 9.20 -13.26
CA LEU A 119 -10.94 8.64 -12.30
C LEU A 119 -11.21 9.67 -11.21
N VAL A 120 -12.44 10.12 -11.10
CA VAL A 120 -12.88 11.15 -10.16
C VAL A 120 -13.99 10.60 -9.26
N GLY A 121 -14.06 11.06 -8.03
CA GLY A 121 -15.09 10.62 -7.06
C GLY A 121 -14.62 10.75 -5.63
N THR A 122 -15.54 10.67 -4.69
CA THR A 122 -15.25 10.76 -3.25
C THR A 122 -14.34 9.63 -2.75
N THR A 123 -13.76 9.79 -1.58
CA THR A 123 -13.02 8.71 -0.91
C THR A 123 -13.95 7.51 -0.71
N GLY A 124 -13.48 6.30 -1.01
CA GLY A 124 -14.29 5.09 -0.95
C GLY A 124 -15.18 4.83 -2.18
N ALA A 125 -15.16 5.68 -3.22
CA ALA A 125 -15.95 5.48 -4.44
C ALA A 125 -15.57 4.25 -5.27
N GLY A 126 -14.40 3.61 -5.02
CA GLY A 126 -13.93 2.44 -5.75
C GLY A 126 -12.73 2.68 -6.68
N LYS A 127 -12.17 3.90 -6.74
CA LYS A 127 -11.04 4.25 -7.61
C LYS A 127 -9.81 3.34 -7.42
N SER A 128 -9.32 3.21 -6.20
CA SER A 128 -8.17 2.34 -5.87
C SER A 128 -8.49 0.87 -6.06
N THR A 129 -9.74 0.44 -5.84
CA THR A 129 -10.18 -0.93 -6.10
C THR A 129 -10.07 -1.27 -7.58
N LEU A 130 -10.46 -0.37 -8.48
CA LEU A 130 -10.33 -0.54 -9.92
C LEU A 130 -8.85 -0.77 -10.32
N ILE A 131 -7.95 0.03 -9.79
CA ILE A 131 -6.50 -0.11 -10.00
C ILE A 131 -5.99 -1.46 -9.48
N ASN A 132 -6.40 -1.85 -8.28
CA ASN A 132 -6.00 -3.12 -7.66
C ASN A 132 -6.45 -4.33 -8.46
N LEU A 133 -7.61 -4.27 -9.11
CA LEU A 133 -8.08 -5.33 -10.01
C LEU A 133 -7.29 -5.37 -11.31
N LEU A 134 -6.99 -4.21 -11.91
CA LEU A 134 -6.20 -4.15 -13.15
C LEU A 134 -4.78 -4.71 -12.95
N THR A 135 -4.17 -4.45 -11.78
CA THR A 135 -2.84 -4.96 -11.42
C THR A 135 -2.87 -6.37 -10.83
N ARG A 136 -4.06 -6.99 -10.71
CA ARG A 136 -4.29 -8.29 -10.09
C ARG A 136 -3.70 -8.42 -8.69
N PHE A 137 -3.86 -7.38 -7.85
CA PHE A 137 -3.70 -7.52 -6.40
C PHE A 137 -4.89 -8.23 -5.77
N TYR A 138 -6.05 -8.16 -6.44
CA TYR A 138 -7.26 -8.91 -6.12
C TYR A 138 -7.84 -9.51 -7.40
N GLU A 139 -8.53 -10.64 -7.27
CA GLU A 139 -9.30 -11.24 -8.35
C GLU A 139 -10.75 -10.74 -8.28
N PHE A 140 -11.31 -10.35 -9.43
CA PHE A 140 -12.69 -9.88 -9.51
C PHE A 140 -13.69 -11.05 -9.45
N ASP A 141 -14.89 -10.81 -8.90
CA ASP A 141 -15.91 -11.85 -8.70
C ASP A 141 -16.63 -12.17 -10.02
N ARG A 142 -16.96 -11.14 -10.81
CA ARG A 142 -17.70 -11.24 -12.07
C ARG A 142 -17.13 -10.32 -13.13
N GLY A 143 -17.42 -10.65 -14.40
CA GLY A 143 -17.00 -9.89 -15.56
C GLY A 143 -15.63 -10.26 -16.06
N GLU A 144 -15.04 -9.39 -16.87
CA GLU A 144 -13.70 -9.55 -17.44
C GLU A 144 -12.94 -8.22 -17.46
N ILE A 145 -11.63 -8.30 -17.31
CA ILE A 145 -10.69 -7.20 -17.54
C ILE A 145 -9.72 -7.70 -18.62
N LEU A 146 -9.61 -6.93 -19.71
CA LEU A 146 -8.75 -7.29 -20.83
C LEU A 146 -7.69 -6.21 -21.06
N ILE A 147 -6.51 -6.66 -21.48
CA ILE A 147 -5.46 -5.82 -22.09
C ILE A 147 -5.21 -6.36 -23.48
N ASP A 148 -5.33 -5.47 -24.49
CA ASP A 148 -5.20 -5.84 -25.91
C ASP A 148 -6.11 -7.03 -26.30
N LYS A 149 -7.35 -7.01 -25.82
CA LYS A 149 -8.40 -8.04 -26.02
C LYS A 149 -8.12 -9.40 -25.37
N ILE A 150 -7.07 -9.53 -24.56
CA ILE A 150 -6.73 -10.77 -23.84
C ILE A 150 -7.03 -10.57 -22.37
N SER A 151 -7.75 -11.50 -21.74
CA SER A 151 -8.09 -11.43 -20.32
C SER A 151 -6.83 -11.42 -19.45
N ILE A 152 -6.78 -10.52 -18.48
CA ILE A 152 -5.63 -10.43 -17.56
C ILE A 152 -5.43 -11.71 -16.73
N ARG A 153 -6.46 -12.56 -16.59
CA ARG A 153 -6.37 -13.86 -15.92
C ARG A 153 -5.50 -14.88 -16.66
N HIS A 154 -5.37 -14.74 -17.98
CA HIS A 154 -4.52 -15.61 -18.77
C HIS A 154 -3.04 -15.32 -18.61
N PHE A 155 -2.68 -14.11 -18.23
CA PHE A 155 -1.28 -13.73 -18.10
C PHE A 155 -0.65 -14.16 -16.77
N ASN A 156 0.64 -14.44 -16.82
CA ASN A 156 1.48 -14.52 -15.64
C ASN A 156 1.50 -13.13 -14.96
N ILE A 157 1.28 -13.09 -13.65
CA ILE A 157 1.18 -11.85 -12.88
C ILE A 157 2.43 -10.96 -13.03
N ARG A 158 3.62 -11.56 -13.05
CA ARG A 158 4.87 -10.82 -13.22
C ARG A 158 4.92 -10.11 -14.57
N THR A 159 4.58 -10.82 -15.65
CA THR A 159 4.60 -10.23 -17.00
C THR A 159 3.48 -9.22 -17.20
N LEU A 160 2.30 -9.43 -16.61
CA LEU A 160 1.23 -8.44 -16.57
C LEU A 160 1.71 -7.15 -15.90
N ARG A 161 2.29 -7.25 -14.71
CA ARG A 161 2.79 -6.08 -13.97
C ARG A 161 4.01 -5.42 -14.62
N GLN A 162 4.74 -6.12 -15.50
CA GLN A 162 5.76 -5.50 -16.34
C GLN A 162 5.18 -4.52 -17.35
N GLN A 163 3.97 -4.79 -17.87
CA GLN A 163 3.28 -3.87 -18.80
C GLN A 163 2.67 -2.65 -18.12
N ILE A 164 2.60 -2.63 -16.79
CA ILE A 164 1.94 -1.56 -16.02
C ILE A 164 2.97 -0.83 -15.16
N GLY A 165 3.13 0.47 -15.34
CA GLY A 165 3.88 1.36 -14.45
C GLY A 165 2.94 2.03 -13.46
N MET A 166 3.40 2.22 -12.22
CA MET A 166 2.62 2.89 -11.20
C MET A 166 3.44 3.98 -10.52
N VAL A 167 2.87 5.18 -10.42
CA VAL A 167 3.37 6.26 -9.56
C VAL A 167 2.32 6.50 -8.50
N THR A 168 2.63 6.12 -7.27
CA THR A 168 1.71 6.20 -6.13
C THR A 168 1.81 7.55 -5.42
N GLN A 169 0.75 7.92 -4.72
CA GLN A 169 0.68 9.11 -3.87
C GLN A 169 1.85 9.18 -2.89
N GLU A 170 2.11 8.11 -2.15
CA GLU A 170 3.28 7.98 -1.30
C GLU A 170 4.40 7.28 -2.09
N SER A 171 5.40 8.06 -2.49
CA SER A 171 6.56 7.53 -3.19
C SER A 171 7.47 6.75 -2.25
N PHE A 172 7.40 5.42 -2.32
CA PHE A 172 8.23 4.54 -1.50
C PHE A 172 9.63 4.37 -2.10
N LEU A 173 10.66 4.59 -1.26
CA LEU A 173 12.05 4.30 -1.57
C LEU A 173 12.58 3.21 -0.65
N PHE A 174 13.30 2.26 -1.24
CA PHE A 174 14.00 1.22 -0.46
C PHE A 174 15.25 1.81 0.21
N ASN A 175 15.60 1.27 1.36
CA ASN A 175 16.86 1.62 2.01
C ASN A 175 18.02 1.17 1.13
N GLY A 176 18.83 2.13 0.69
CA GLY A 176 19.91 1.93 -0.27
C GLY A 176 20.30 3.23 -0.96
N THR A 177 21.02 3.13 -2.05
CA THR A 177 21.44 4.28 -2.86
C THR A 177 20.35 4.74 -3.82
N ILE A 178 20.50 5.92 -4.40
CA ILE A 178 19.63 6.39 -5.50
C ILE A 178 19.76 5.44 -6.69
N ARG A 179 20.97 5.01 -7.03
CA ARG A 179 21.26 4.02 -8.08
C ARG A 179 20.44 2.75 -7.90
N GLU A 180 20.53 2.10 -6.73
CA GLU A 180 19.79 0.88 -6.43
C GLU A 180 18.29 1.09 -6.55
N ASN A 181 17.81 2.23 -6.10
CA ASN A 181 16.41 2.60 -6.23
C ASN A 181 15.98 2.79 -7.69
N LEU A 182 16.79 3.37 -8.55
CA LEU A 182 16.49 3.53 -9.98
C LEU A 182 16.56 2.18 -10.73
N HIS A 183 17.48 1.30 -10.38
CA HIS A 183 17.58 -0.05 -10.94
C HIS A 183 16.33 -0.93 -10.73
N ILE A 184 15.45 -0.59 -9.76
CA ILE A 184 14.16 -1.25 -9.62
C ILE A 184 13.30 -1.04 -10.88
N GLY A 185 13.40 0.11 -11.53
CA GLY A 185 12.70 0.36 -12.78
C GLY A 185 13.25 -0.46 -13.95
N LYS A 186 14.59 -0.53 -14.06
CA LYS A 186 15.29 -1.29 -15.10
C LYS A 186 16.55 -1.90 -14.53
N PRO A 187 16.54 -3.19 -14.12
CA PRO A 187 17.73 -3.89 -13.69
C PRO A 187 18.80 -3.89 -14.78
N GLY A 188 20.04 -3.52 -14.40
CA GLY A 188 21.15 -3.48 -15.34
C GLY A 188 21.22 -2.25 -16.26
N ALA A 189 20.39 -1.21 -16.01
CA ALA A 189 20.51 0.06 -16.72
C ALA A 189 21.91 0.66 -16.52
N THR A 190 22.46 1.26 -17.58
CA THR A 190 23.74 1.98 -17.53
C THR A 190 23.58 3.30 -16.78
N ASP A 191 24.69 3.86 -16.29
CA ASP A 191 24.68 5.19 -15.65
C ASP A 191 24.10 6.28 -16.56
N ALA A 192 24.35 6.18 -17.85
CA ALA A 192 23.79 7.10 -18.84
C ALA A 192 22.25 7.03 -18.88
N GLU A 193 21.67 5.82 -18.92
CA GLU A 193 20.22 5.61 -18.87
C GLU A 193 19.62 6.08 -17.55
N LEU A 194 20.27 5.82 -16.41
CA LEU A 194 19.84 6.29 -15.11
C LEU A 194 19.78 7.82 -15.04
N LEU A 195 20.81 8.49 -15.56
CA LEU A 195 20.91 9.94 -15.57
C LEU A 195 19.97 10.59 -16.58
N GLU A 196 19.73 9.95 -17.73
CA GLU A 196 18.71 10.38 -18.70
C GLU A 196 17.31 10.33 -18.08
N ALA A 197 16.94 9.22 -17.47
CA ALA A 197 15.65 9.10 -16.78
C ALA A 197 15.52 10.10 -15.61
N ALA A 198 16.58 10.31 -14.86
CA ALA A 198 16.62 11.31 -13.78
C ALA A 198 16.43 12.74 -14.34
N THR A 199 17.01 13.03 -15.52
CA THR A 199 16.84 14.33 -16.20
C THR A 199 15.41 14.50 -16.67
N ALA A 200 14.84 13.49 -17.34
CA ALA A 200 13.45 13.51 -17.80
C ALA A 200 12.44 13.66 -16.65
N ALA A 201 12.76 13.12 -15.46
CA ALA A 201 11.98 13.25 -14.24
C ALA A 201 12.27 14.56 -13.45
N ASN A 202 13.05 15.50 -13.96
CA ASN A 202 13.50 16.67 -13.25
C ASN A 202 14.22 16.37 -11.91
N ALA A 203 14.84 15.17 -11.81
CA ALA A 203 15.54 14.70 -10.60
C ALA A 203 17.05 14.98 -10.65
N ARG A 204 17.65 15.16 -11.83
CA ARG A 204 19.10 15.32 -12.03
C ARG A 204 19.70 16.43 -11.17
N SER A 205 19.06 17.58 -11.11
CA SER A 205 19.55 18.76 -10.42
C SER A 205 19.75 18.56 -8.91
N PHE A 206 18.91 17.79 -8.25
CA PHE A 206 19.12 17.48 -6.83
C PHE A 206 20.10 16.32 -6.63
N ILE A 207 20.13 15.33 -7.53
CA ILE A 207 21.12 14.23 -7.48
C ILE A 207 22.53 14.79 -7.56
N ASP A 208 22.78 15.71 -8.49
CA ASP A 208 24.11 16.33 -8.68
C ASP A 208 24.56 17.20 -7.47
N ARG A 209 23.62 17.65 -6.63
CA ARG A 209 23.96 18.37 -5.39
C ARG A 209 24.34 17.45 -4.23
N LEU A 210 24.02 16.16 -4.32
CA LEU A 210 24.35 15.20 -3.28
C LEU A 210 25.85 14.83 -3.35
N PRO A 211 26.53 14.64 -2.21
CA PRO A 211 27.98 14.42 -2.16
C PRO A 211 28.46 13.21 -3.00
N GLN A 212 27.64 12.19 -3.14
CA GLN A 212 27.94 10.95 -3.86
C GLN A 212 27.07 10.74 -5.10
N GLY A 213 26.30 11.77 -5.53
CA GLY A 213 25.43 11.67 -6.71
C GLY A 213 24.48 10.47 -6.64
N LEU A 214 24.54 9.60 -7.66
CA LEU A 214 23.74 8.36 -7.74
C LEU A 214 24.03 7.38 -6.58
N ASP A 215 25.20 7.40 -6.00
CA ASP A 215 25.60 6.48 -4.92
C ASP A 215 25.25 7.03 -3.52
N SER A 216 24.58 8.16 -3.45
CA SER A 216 24.06 8.73 -2.19
C SER A 216 22.98 7.84 -1.59
N VAL A 217 23.13 7.51 -0.30
CA VAL A 217 22.18 6.68 0.46
C VAL A 217 20.97 7.51 0.89
N VAL A 218 19.78 7.06 0.50
CA VAL A 218 18.49 7.74 0.78
C VAL A 218 17.93 7.46 2.17
N GLY A 219 18.40 6.39 2.83
CA GLY A 219 17.91 5.94 4.13
C GLY A 219 16.59 5.17 4.06
N GLU A 220 16.12 4.72 5.23
CA GLU A 220 14.86 3.98 5.30
C GLU A 220 13.68 4.86 4.82
N ARG A 221 12.89 4.33 3.88
CA ARG A 221 11.79 5.05 3.21
C ARG A 221 12.19 6.42 2.64
N GLY A 222 13.48 6.61 2.32
CA GLY A 222 13.98 7.86 1.76
C GLY A 222 13.91 9.05 2.72
N VAL A 223 14.10 8.82 4.02
CA VAL A 223 13.98 9.87 5.07
C VAL A 223 14.86 11.10 4.83
N LYS A 224 15.94 10.94 4.06
CA LYS A 224 16.88 12.01 3.74
C LYS A 224 16.45 12.92 2.57
N LEU A 225 15.35 12.57 1.89
CA LEU A 225 14.84 13.28 0.73
C LEU A 225 13.50 13.94 1.05
N SER A 226 13.25 15.09 0.45
CA SER A 226 11.95 15.76 0.48
C SER A 226 10.89 14.94 -0.26
N VAL A 227 9.61 15.20 0.01
CA VAL A 227 8.49 14.54 -0.67
C VAL A 227 8.59 14.69 -2.19
N GLY A 228 8.89 15.89 -2.68
CA GLY A 228 9.04 16.15 -4.11
C GLY A 228 10.24 15.46 -4.76
N GLU A 229 11.37 15.28 -4.05
CA GLU A 229 12.51 14.52 -4.53
C GLU A 229 12.19 13.02 -4.64
N LYS A 230 11.50 12.46 -3.64
CA LYS A 230 11.01 11.07 -3.69
C LYS A 230 10.09 10.84 -4.88
N GLN A 231 9.16 11.76 -5.11
CA GLN A 231 8.20 11.65 -6.19
C GLN A 231 8.90 11.70 -7.56
N ARG A 232 9.86 12.62 -7.77
CA ARG A 232 10.65 12.65 -9.00
C ARG A 232 11.48 11.40 -9.21
N LEU A 233 12.03 10.77 -8.16
CA LEU A 233 12.69 9.46 -8.28
C LEU A 233 11.70 8.34 -8.62
N SER A 234 10.48 8.37 -8.11
CA SER A 234 9.43 7.42 -8.49
C SER A 234 9.05 7.56 -9.97
N ILE A 235 8.96 8.80 -10.46
CA ILE A 235 8.74 9.08 -11.90
C ILE A 235 9.92 8.58 -12.73
N ALA A 236 11.16 8.79 -12.29
CA ALA A 236 12.35 8.28 -12.99
C ALA A 236 12.36 6.75 -13.08
N ARG A 237 11.94 6.04 -12.02
CA ARG A 237 11.72 4.57 -12.07
C ARG A 237 10.70 4.16 -13.11
N ALA A 238 9.58 4.89 -13.20
CA ALA A 238 8.54 4.60 -14.17
C ALA A 238 9.02 4.86 -15.61
N LEU A 239 9.81 5.92 -15.84
CA LEU A 239 10.47 6.19 -17.12
C LEU A 239 11.44 5.09 -17.53
N LEU A 240 12.29 4.62 -16.59
CA LEU A 240 13.22 3.51 -16.82
C LEU A 240 12.51 2.19 -17.15
N LYS A 241 11.39 1.93 -16.51
CA LYS A 241 10.56 0.75 -16.76
C LYS A 241 9.93 0.78 -18.15
N ASP A 242 9.62 1.96 -18.67
CA ASP A 242 8.98 2.22 -19.97
C ASP A 242 7.74 1.36 -20.25
N PRO A 243 6.73 1.36 -19.38
CA PRO A 243 5.55 0.54 -19.53
C PRO A 243 4.56 1.18 -20.55
N PRO A 244 3.79 0.38 -21.32
CA PRO A 244 2.74 0.90 -22.19
C PRO A 244 1.52 1.44 -21.45
N ILE A 245 1.28 0.97 -20.22
CA ILE A 245 0.15 1.37 -19.37
C ILE A 245 0.69 2.05 -18.11
N LEU A 246 0.15 3.21 -17.79
CA LEU A 246 0.48 3.97 -16.58
C LEU A 246 -0.71 4.12 -15.66
N ILE A 247 -0.44 4.00 -14.39
CA ILE A 247 -1.35 4.31 -13.30
C ILE A 247 -0.72 5.41 -12.47
N LEU A 248 -1.40 6.54 -12.39
CA LEU A 248 -0.94 7.68 -11.62
C LEU A 248 -1.94 7.95 -10.49
N ASP A 249 -1.48 7.80 -9.26
CA ASP A 249 -2.25 8.19 -8.07
C ASP A 249 -1.70 9.54 -7.59
N GLU A 250 -2.40 10.60 -7.94
CA GLU A 250 -1.91 11.97 -7.82
C GLU A 250 -2.21 12.53 -6.43
N ALA A 251 -1.19 12.61 -5.59
CA ALA A 251 -1.25 13.46 -4.41
C ALA A 251 0.05 14.23 -4.23
N THR A 252 -0.02 15.51 -4.52
CA THR A 252 1.06 16.47 -4.32
C THR A 252 0.72 17.44 -3.18
N ALA A 253 -0.10 17.03 -2.23
CA ALA A 253 -0.70 17.89 -1.20
C ALA A 253 0.28 18.57 -0.22
N SER A 254 1.59 18.27 -0.30
CA SER A 254 2.57 18.78 0.67
C SER A 254 3.85 19.30 0.00
N VAL A 255 3.74 19.84 -1.21
CA VAL A 255 4.91 20.27 -1.99
C VAL A 255 4.73 21.76 -2.36
N ASP A 256 5.83 22.54 -2.30
CA ASP A 256 5.82 23.92 -2.75
C ASP A 256 5.52 24.04 -4.27
N THR A 257 5.01 25.19 -4.69
CA THR A 257 4.55 25.43 -6.06
C THR A 257 5.63 25.21 -7.13
N ALA A 258 6.90 25.55 -6.81
CA ALA A 258 8.00 25.38 -7.77
C ALA A 258 8.32 23.88 -7.99
N THR A 259 8.41 23.12 -6.90
CA THR A 259 8.62 21.65 -6.93
C THR A 259 7.43 20.96 -7.60
N GLU A 260 6.21 21.41 -7.32
CA GLU A 260 5.00 20.91 -7.96
C GLU A 260 5.06 21.01 -9.48
N ARG A 261 5.46 22.18 -10.01
CA ARG A 261 5.62 22.39 -11.45
C ARG A 261 6.60 21.39 -12.06
N LEU A 262 7.75 21.15 -11.41
CA LEU A 262 8.73 20.17 -11.88
C LEU A 262 8.17 18.74 -11.92
N ILE A 263 7.32 18.37 -10.94
CA ILE A 263 6.65 17.08 -10.90
C ILE A 263 5.65 16.95 -12.04
N GLN A 264 4.82 17.99 -12.28
CA GLN A 264 3.84 18.00 -13.37
C GLN A 264 4.50 17.87 -14.74
N GLU A 265 5.55 18.63 -15.00
CA GLU A 265 6.32 18.52 -16.24
C GLU A 265 6.91 17.11 -16.44
N ALA A 266 7.36 16.46 -15.37
CA ALA A 266 7.87 15.10 -15.42
C ALA A 266 6.76 14.06 -15.66
N LEU A 267 5.57 14.23 -15.05
CA LEU A 267 4.40 13.38 -15.29
C LEU A 267 3.89 13.54 -16.72
N GLU A 268 3.83 14.76 -17.26
CA GLU A 268 3.43 15.01 -18.66
C GLU A 268 4.36 14.25 -19.63
N ARG A 269 5.69 14.30 -19.41
CA ARG A 269 6.64 13.52 -20.22
C ARG A 269 6.44 12.02 -20.06
N LEU A 270 6.17 11.57 -18.84
CA LEU A 270 5.92 10.16 -18.57
C LEU A 270 4.65 9.66 -19.27
N MET A 271 3.60 10.46 -19.37
CA MET A 271 2.33 10.07 -20.03
C MET A 271 2.40 10.02 -21.55
N LEU A 272 3.38 10.68 -22.19
CA LEU A 272 3.49 10.70 -23.65
C LEU A 272 3.53 9.29 -24.23
N GLU A 273 2.70 9.03 -25.24
CA GLU A 273 2.62 7.75 -25.98
C GLU A 273 2.25 6.53 -25.11
N ARG A 274 1.61 6.75 -23.95
CA ARG A 274 1.19 5.68 -23.02
C ARG A 274 -0.28 5.81 -22.66
N THR A 275 -0.93 4.67 -22.50
CA THR A 275 -2.28 4.65 -21.96
C THR A 275 -2.22 4.96 -20.48
N SER A 276 -2.90 6.00 -20.03
CA SER A 276 -2.78 6.50 -18.66
C SER A 276 -4.11 6.49 -17.91
N ILE A 277 -4.11 5.91 -16.72
CA ILE A 277 -5.22 5.97 -15.77
C ILE A 277 -4.78 6.84 -14.59
N VAL A 278 -5.42 8.00 -14.42
CA VAL A 278 -5.07 8.97 -13.39
C VAL A 278 -6.16 9.02 -12.33
N ILE A 279 -5.83 8.69 -11.07
CA ILE A 279 -6.68 9.04 -9.93
C ILE A 279 -6.41 10.50 -9.61
N ALA A 280 -7.27 11.36 -10.15
CA ALA A 280 -7.02 12.78 -10.11
C ALA A 280 -7.64 13.42 -8.86
N HIS A 281 -6.78 14.14 -8.13
CA HIS A 281 -7.16 15.02 -7.03
C HIS A 281 -7.01 16.50 -7.39
N ARG A 282 -6.50 16.81 -8.60
CA ARG A 282 -6.27 18.16 -9.09
C ARG A 282 -7.05 18.44 -10.37
N LEU A 283 -7.70 19.58 -10.40
CA LEU A 283 -8.47 20.01 -11.54
C LEU A 283 -7.61 20.14 -12.81
N SER A 284 -6.36 20.59 -12.68
CA SER A 284 -5.43 20.75 -13.81
C SER A 284 -5.17 19.45 -14.57
N THR A 285 -5.08 18.32 -13.88
CA THR A 285 -4.88 17.00 -14.47
C THR A 285 -6.18 16.46 -15.06
N ILE A 286 -7.31 16.69 -14.36
CA ILE A 286 -8.64 16.26 -14.81
C ILE A 286 -9.01 16.92 -16.14
N VAL A 287 -8.77 18.23 -16.29
CA VAL A 287 -9.13 19.01 -17.49
C VAL A 287 -8.41 18.52 -18.74
N ARG A 288 -7.20 17.96 -18.59
CA ARG A 288 -6.37 17.47 -19.72
C ARG A 288 -6.66 16.02 -20.12
N ALA A 289 -7.46 15.30 -19.35
CA ALA A 289 -7.79 13.92 -19.67
C ALA A 289 -8.72 13.84 -20.88
N ASP A 290 -8.48 12.85 -21.76
CA ASP A 290 -9.33 12.59 -22.94
C ASP A 290 -10.74 12.17 -22.51
N GLN A 291 -10.85 11.41 -21.40
CA GLN A 291 -12.11 11.05 -20.79
C GLN A 291 -12.02 11.11 -19.27
N ILE A 292 -13.13 11.45 -18.65
CA ILE A 292 -13.30 11.49 -17.21
C ILE A 292 -14.40 10.49 -16.83
N PHE A 293 -14.12 9.63 -15.85
CA PHE A 293 -15.10 8.73 -15.27
C PHE A 293 -15.36 9.14 -13.83
N VAL A 294 -16.61 9.47 -13.53
CA VAL A 294 -17.05 9.81 -12.19
C VAL A 294 -17.55 8.53 -11.53
N LEU A 295 -16.84 8.14 -10.47
CA LEU A 295 -17.21 6.98 -9.66
C LEU A 295 -17.99 7.43 -8.42
N ASP A 296 -19.09 6.75 -8.17
CA ASP A 296 -19.85 6.87 -6.92
C ASP A 296 -20.32 5.48 -6.48
N ARG A 297 -20.05 5.13 -5.23
CA ARG A 297 -20.45 3.84 -4.61
C ARG A 297 -20.19 2.63 -5.51
N GLY A 298 -19.01 2.56 -6.09
CA GLY A 298 -18.58 1.45 -6.93
C GLY A 298 -19.16 1.40 -8.34
N ARG A 299 -19.80 2.48 -8.81
CA ARG A 299 -20.37 2.58 -10.16
C ARG A 299 -19.84 3.80 -10.91
N ILE A 300 -19.75 3.72 -12.22
CA ILE A 300 -19.54 4.89 -13.07
C ILE A 300 -20.88 5.58 -13.27
N THR A 301 -21.02 6.79 -12.73
CA THR A 301 -22.25 7.57 -12.78
C THR A 301 -22.27 8.58 -13.92
N GLU A 302 -21.08 9.11 -14.29
CA GLU A 302 -20.92 10.06 -15.37
C GLU A 302 -19.65 9.73 -16.16
N ARG A 303 -19.70 9.97 -17.47
CA ARG A 303 -18.58 9.77 -18.39
C ARG A 303 -18.58 10.86 -19.46
N GLY A 304 -17.44 11.45 -19.78
CA GLY A 304 -17.29 12.45 -20.85
C GLY A 304 -16.02 13.26 -20.72
N THR A 305 -15.89 14.30 -21.52
CA THR A 305 -14.82 15.30 -21.39
C THR A 305 -15.17 16.30 -20.28
N HIS A 306 -14.18 17.09 -19.87
CA HIS A 306 -14.38 18.17 -18.88
C HIS A 306 -15.55 19.09 -19.23
N GLU A 307 -15.60 19.57 -20.47
CA GLU A 307 -16.64 20.49 -20.94
C GLU A 307 -18.02 19.84 -20.92
N GLN A 308 -18.13 18.59 -21.40
CA GLN A 308 -19.39 17.84 -21.41
C GLN A 308 -19.92 17.63 -20.01
N LEU A 309 -19.07 17.24 -19.07
CA LEU A 309 -19.49 16.95 -17.70
C LEU A 309 -19.83 18.22 -16.91
N LEU A 310 -19.15 19.32 -17.15
CA LEU A 310 -19.54 20.63 -16.59
C LEU A 310 -20.89 21.09 -17.12
N ALA A 311 -21.14 20.94 -18.41
CA ALA A 311 -22.43 21.31 -19.00
C ALA A 311 -23.62 20.49 -18.47
N LEU A 312 -23.37 19.24 -18.03
CA LEU A 312 -24.38 18.40 -17.38
C LEU A 312 -24.82 18.94 -16.01
N GLY A 313 -23.98 19.71 -15.31
CA GLY A 313 -24.28 20.32 -14.02
C GLY A 313 -24.56 19.31 -12.88
N ARG A 314 -24.00 18.08 -12.98
CA ARG A 314 -24.27 16.98 -12.04
C ARG A 314 -23.15 16.83 -11.00
N GLN A 315 -22.82 15.61 -10.65
CA GLN A 315 -21.84 15.26 -9.59
C GLN A 315 -20.44 15.81 -9.93
N TYR A 316 -20.00 15.70 -11.19
CA TYR A 316 -18.72 16.23 -11.63
C TYR A 316 -18.60 17.73 -11.40
N ALA A 317 -19.60 18.51 -11.80
CA ALA A 317 -19.60 19.96 -11.62
C ALA A 317 -19.45 20.35 -10.14
N ARG A 318 -20.18 19.67 -9.25
CA ARG A 318 -20.07 19.88 -7.79
C ARG A 318 -18.67 19.55 -7.25
N LEU A 319 -18.02 18.47 -7.72
CA LEU A 319 -16.67 18.13 -7.33
C LEU A 319 -15.66 19.21 -7.79
N CYS A 320 -15.84 19.77 -8.99
CA CYS A 320 -15.02 20.88 -9.48
C CYS A 320 -15.18 22.15 -8.63
N GLU A 321 -16.42 22.49 -8.24
CA GLU A 321 -16.69 23.63 -7.36
C GLU A 321 -16.00 23.47 -6.00
N GLN A 322 -16.09 22.30 -5.38
CA GLN A 322 -15.42 22.00 -4.11
C GLN A 322 -13.89 22.10 -4.21
N SER A 323 -13.30 21.53 -5.26
CA SER A 323 -11.85 21.63 -5.50
C SER A 323 -11.36 23.05 -5.78
N SER A 324 -12.23 23.92 -6.29
CA SER A 324 -11.92 25.34 -6.53
C SER A 324 -11.95 26.16 -5.25
N LEU A 325 -12.77 25.78 -4.27
CA LEU A 325 -12.89 26.44 -2.97
C LEU A 325 -11.73 26.08 -2.00
N GLU A 326 -11.05 24.97 -2.23
CA GLU A 326 -9.86 24.54 -1.45
C GLU A 326 -8.55 25.24 -1.86
N LYS A 327 -8.55 26.16 -2.84
CA LYS A 327 -7.39 27.02 -3.09
C LYS A 327 -7.29 28.05 -1.98
N PRO A 328 -6.14 28.17 -1.27
CA PRO A 328 -5.93 29.27 -0.34
C PRO A 328 -6.06 30.60 -1.12
N GLU A 329 -6.87 31.49 -0.59
CA GLU A 329 -6.96 32.87 -1.07
C GLU A 329 -5.54 33.44 -1.18
N THR A 330 -5.18 33.90 -2.36
CA THR A 330 -3.96 34.67 -2.58
C THR A 330 -3.92 35.78 -1.54
N GLU A 331 -2.83 35.88 -0.78
CA GLU A 331 -2.55 36.97 0.15
C GLU A 331 -2.89 38.30 -0.48
N PRO A 332 -3.56 39.21 0.26
CA PRO A 332 -3.78 40.57 -0.22
C PRO A 332 -2.40 41.22 -0.37
N THR A 333 -2.11 41.69 -1.58
CA THR A 333 -1.01 42.60 -1.88
C THR A 333 -1.14 43.84 -1.00
N PHE A 334 -0.32 43.90 0.06
CA PHE A 334 -0.07 45.14 0.74
C PHE A 334 0.77 46.02 -0.19
N GLY A 335 0.15 47.12 -0.62
CA GLY A 335 0.79 48.23 -1.31
C GLY A 335 1.69 49.06 -0.39
#